data_c7eab5e3d1457d2ca479dd4474650c52
#
_entry.id   c7eab5e3d1457d2ca479dd4474650c52
#
_cell.length_a   1.000
_cell.length_b   1.000
_cell.length_c   1.000
_cell.angle_alpha   90.00
_cell.angle_beta   90.00
_cell.angle_gamma   90.00
#
_symmetry.space_group_name_H-M   'P 1'
#
loop_
_entity.id
_entity.type
_entity.pdbx_description
1 polymer ?
#
loop_
_entity_poly.entity_id
_entity_poly.type
_entity_poly.pdbx_seq_one_letter_code
_entity_poly.pdbx_strand_id
1 'polypeptide(L)'
;MPQGEQAGNMPAPNGDVPLPPEIAEAGYTESPFPPQEDNYASFIPQEGKEGQEFYKFERLILQAVVRYGEKVMCNLTDEEGNEIPVTVIEYVVNDLKEDDLAFHNPLHRQMLSEAAAHMHDSAFIAERYFLAHPDPIISKLSVDLINVRYQLSKYHSKSQKIVTDEERLYELVPMLMINFKYAIVTEELKHMLYALQDPALAHDNEKCDSLMQRYNELRTVQSIMAKRLGDRVVLR
;
A
#
# COMPACT_ATOMS: atom_id res chain seq x y z
N MET A 1 -3.31 -37.97 -68.60
CA MET A 1 -4.59 -38.43 -68.03
C MET A 1 -4.27 -39.01 -66.64
N PRO A 2 -4.85 -38.67 -65.53
CA PRO A 2 -6.16 -38.13 -65.21
C PRO A 2 -6.08 -36.77 -64.43
N GLN A 3 -7.03 -35.97 -64.64
CA GLN A 3 -8.23 -35.55 -63.89
C GLN A 3 -7.96 -34.74 -62.62
N GLY A 4 -8.43 -33.52 -62.74
CA GLY A 4 -8.44 -32.49 -61.71
C GLY A 4 -9.37 -32.81 -60.55
N GLU A 5 -9.01 -32.28 -59.38
CA GLU A 5 -9.89 -32.16 -58.23
C GLU A 5 -10.15 -30.71 -57.92
N GLN A 6 -11.43 -30.48 -57.84
CA GLN A 6 -12.05 -29.17 -57.62
C GLN A 6 -11.76 -28.67 -56.21
N ALA A 7 -11.36 -27.40 -56.09
CA ALA A 7 -11.35 -26.68 -54.84
C ALA A 7 -12.78 -26.54 -54.31
N GLY A 8 -13.07 -27.21 -53.21
CA GLY A 8 -14.31 -27.08 -52.48
C GLY A 8 -14.41 -25.73 -51.79
N ASN A 9 -15.43 -25.01 -52.18
CA ASN A 9 -15.85 -23.72 -51.57
C ASN A 9 -16.35 -23.98 -50.13
N MET A 10 -15.61 -23.56 -49.11
CA MET A 10 -16.12 -23.56 -47.76
C MET A 10 -17.04 -22.38 -47.56
N PRO A 11 -18.30 -22.53 -47.12
CA PRO A 11 -19.16 -21.42 -46.76
C PRO A 11 -18.72 -20.84 -45.45
N ALA A 12 -18.71 -19.48 -45.36
CA ALA A 12 -18.54 -18.74 -44.13
C ALA A 12 -19.60 -19.14 -43.09
N PRO A 13 -19.29 -19.21 -41.80
CA PRO A 13 -20.27 -19.45 -40.78
C PRO A 13 -21.01 -18.14 -40.47
N ASN A 14 -22.01 -17.81 -41.22
CA ASN A 14 -23.11 -16.97 -40.82
C ASN A 14 -24.14 -17.87 -40.14
N GLY A 15 -24.14 -17.87 -38.85
CA GLY A 15 -25.15 -18.55 -38.05
C GLY A 15 -25.29 -17.75 -36.76
N ASP A 16 -26.27 -16.81 -36.75
CA ASP A 16 -26.88 -16.35 -35.51
C ASP A 16 -27.36 -17.58 -34.75
N VAL A 17 -26.60 -18.00 -33.77
CA VAL A 17 -27.03 -18.99 -32.78
C VAL A 17 -27.91 -18.22 -31.79
N PRO A 18 -29.24 -18.44 -31.75
CA PRO A 18 -30.08 -17.81 -30.75
C PRO A 18 -29.60 -18.29 -29.37
N LEU A 19 -29.25 -17.36 -28.51
CA LEU A 19 -28.97 -17.64 -27.11
C LEU A 19 -30.20 -18.28 -26.46
N PRO A 20 -30.04 -19.29 -25.60
CA PRO A 20 -31.14 -19.89 -24.88
C PRO A 20 -31.91 -18.79 -24.10
N PRO A 21 -33.25 -18.84 -24.09
CA PRO A 21 -34.08 -17.81 -23.44
C PRO A 21 -33.84 -17.62 -21.96
N GLU A 22 -33.23 -18.60 -21.28
CA GLU A 22 -32.87 -18.49 -19.86
C GLU A 22 -31.72 -17.52 -19.57
N ILE A 23 -30.94 -17.10 -20.56
CA ILE A 23 -29.83 -16.13 -20.38
C ILE A 23 -30.34 -14.69 -20.62
N ALA A 24 -31.44 -14.53 -21.35
CA ALA A 24 -32.00 -13.20 -21.65
C ALA A 24 -32.80 -12.58 -20.47
N GLU A 25 -33.23 -13.39 -19.50
CA GLU A 25 -33.97 -12.91 -18.32
C GLU A 25 -33.15 -12.86 -17.04
N ALA A 26 -31.86 -13.24 -17.06
CA ALA A 26 -30.92 -12.87 -16.03
C ALA A 26 -30.61 -11.38 -16.14
N GLY A 27 -31.63 -10.55 -15.90
CA GLY A 27 -31.43 -9.15 -15.59
C GLY A 27 -30.35 -9.09 -14.51
N TYR A 28 -29.36 -8.24 -14.71
CA TYR A 28 -28.37 -7.91 -13.69
C TYR A 28 -29.17 -7.54 -12.45
N THR A 29 -29.37 -8.49 -11.55
CA THR A 29 -29.88 -8.18 -10.23
C THR A 29 -28.83 -7.28 -9.63
N GLU A 30 -29.17 -6.01 -9.52
CA GLU A 30 -28.41 -5.07 -8.70
C GLU A 30 -28.07 -5.82 -7.42
N SER A 31 -26.78 -5.84 -7.10
CA SER A 31 -26.29 -6.44 -5.86
C SER A 31 -27.22 -5.97 -4.74
N PRO A 32 -27.81 -6.86 -3.93
CA PRO A 32 -28.72 -6.46 -2.85
C PRO A 32 -28.01 -5.62 -1.77
N PHE A 33 -26.70 -5.44 -1.93
CA PHE A 33 -25.92 -4.54 -1.12
C PHE A 33 -25.72 -3.25 -1.92
N PRO A 34 -26.14 -2.09 -1.38
CA PRO A 34 -25.78 -0.81 -1.97
C PRO A 34 -24.25 -0.76 -2.13
N PRO A 35 -23.73 -0.13 -3.20
CA PRO A 35 -22.30 0.07 -3.33
C PRO A 35 -21.82 0.71 -2.01
N GLN A 36 -21.00 -0.02 -1.26
CA GLN A 36 -20.38 0.55 -0.07
C GLN A 36 -19.46 1.64 -0.57
N GLU A 37 -19.92 2.87 -0.48
CA GLU A 37 -19.06 4.03 -0.63
C GLU A 37 -17.90 3.83 0.33
N ASP A 38 -16.68 4.01 -0.18
CA ASP A 38 -15.45 3.93 0.60
C ASP A 38 -15.48 5.01 1.67
N ASN A 39 -16.10 4.72 2.80
CA ASN A 39 -16.36 5.68 3.87
C ASN A 39 -15.11 5.91 4.72
N TYR A 40 -13.95 6.07 4.05
CA TYR A 40 -12.69 6.45 4.69
C TYR A 40 -12.74 7.86 5.28
N ALA A 41 -13.70 8.67 4.85
CA ALA A 41 -13.88 10.04 5.34
C ALA A 41 -14.00 10.11 6.87
N SER A 42 -14.52 9.06 7.51
CA SER A 42 -14.62 9.01 8.99
C SER A 42 -13.29 8.79 9.72
N PHE A 43 -12.25 8.33 9.01
CA PHE A 43 -10.91 8.09 9.56
C PHE A 43 -9.91 9.18 9.19
N ILE A 44 -10.28 10.07 8.28
CA ILE A 44 -9.46 11.19 7.86
C ILE A 44 -9.83 12.39 8.73
N PRO A 45 -8.87 13.07 9.38
CA PRO A 45 -9.15 14.27 10.14
C PRO A 45 -9.86 15.31 9.26
N GLN A 46 -10.97 15.87 9.76
CA GLN A 46 -11.76 16.86 9.01
C GLN A 46 -11.12 18.26 9.04
N GLU A 47 -10.24 18.52 9.98
CA GLU A 47 -9.56 19.80 10.17
C GLU A 47 -8.14 19.76 9.60
N GLY A 48 -7.92 20.51 8.51
CA GLY A 48 -6.63 20.70 7.90
C GLY A 48 -6.18 19.58 6.97
N LYS A 49 -5.01 19.77 6.32
CA LYS A 49 -4.37 18.77 5.45
C LYS A 49 -3.55 17.75 6.25
N GLU A 50 -3.27 18.06 7.50
CA GLU A 50 -2.48 17.22 8.39
C GLU A 50 -3.17 15.87 8.61
N GLY A 51 -2.47 14.79 8.34
CA GLY A 51 -3.00 13.44 8.42
C GLY A 51 -3.81 12.96 7.21
N GLN A 52 -4.04 13.80 6.19
CA GLN A 52 -4.68 13.39 4.93
C GLN A 52 -3.66 13.07 3.83
N GLU A 53 -2.56 13.80 3.82
CA GLU A 53 -1.58 13.83 2.75
C GLU A 53 -0.96 12.46 2.48
N PHE A 54 -0.59 11.75 3.54
CA PHE A 54 0.04 10.43 3.45
C PHE A 54 -0.88 9.29 3.89
N TYR A 55 -2.17 9.58 4.11
CA TYR A 55 -3.15 8.63 4.63
C TYR A 55 -3.14 7.27 3.93
N LYS A 56 -3.06 7.26 2.61
CA LYS A 56 -3.08 6.02 1.81
C LYS A 56 -1.84 5.15 2.06
N PHE A 57 -0.68 5.76 2.20
CA PHE A 57 0.58 5.06 2.44
C PHE A 57 0.64 4.52 3.86
N GLU A 58 0.32 5.36 4.83
CA GLU A 58 0.25 4.96 6.24
C GLU A 58 -0.74 3.84 6.46
N ARG A 59 -1.91 3.92 5.82
CA ARG A 59 -2.95 2.90 5.90
C ARG A 59 -2.47 1.55 5.40
N LEU A 60 -1.69 1.48 4.33
CA LEU A 60 -1.13 0.23 3.81
C LEU A 60 -0.10 -0.38 4.77
N ILE A 61 0.75 0.45 5.38
CA ILE A 61 1.70 0.00 6.40
C ILE A 61 0.93 -0.50 7.63
N LEU A 62 -0.05 0.27 8.10
CA LEU A 62 -0.88 -0.11 9.24
C LEU A 62 -1.67 -1.40 8.97
N GLN A 63 -2.12 -1.63 7.74
CA GLN A 63 -2.73 -2.89 7.32
C GLN A 63 -1.78 -4.07 7.50
N ALA A 64 -0.50 -3.92 7.13
CA ALA A 64 0.50 -4.97 7.34
C ALA A 64 0.76 -5.20 8.84
N VAL A 65 0.83 -4.12 9.65
CA VAL A 65 0.98 -4.20 11.11
C VAL A 65 -0.20 -4.90 11.78
N VAL A 66 -1.44 -4.56 11.42
CA VAL A 66 -2.64 -5.16 12.03
C VAL A 66 -2.80 -6.62 11.64
N ARG A 67 -2.47 -7.01 10.41
CA ARG A 67 -2.64 -8.39 9.92
C ARG A 67 -1.48 -9.32 10.27
N TYR A 68 -0.27 -8.80 10.34
CA TYR A 68 0.95 -9.59 10.39
C TYR A 68 1.96 -9.07 11.42
N GLY A 69 1.56 -8.19 12.31
CA GLY A 69 2.47 -7.46 13.20
C GLY A 69 3.44 -8.32 14.00
N GLU A 70 2.96 -9.43 14.55
CA GLU A 70 3.74 -10.39 15.34
C GLU A 70 4.52 -11.39 14.47
N LYS A 71 4.30 -11.41 13.15
CA LYS A 71 4.98 -12.37 12.26
C LYS A 71 6.42 -11.97 12.02
N VAL A 72 7.31 -12.95 12.08
CA VAL A 72 8.71 -12.77 11.71
C VAL A 72 8.79 -12.60 10.20
N MET A 73 9.35 -11.49 9.75
CA MET A 73 9.53 -11.20 8.33
C MET A 73 10.94 -11.49 7.82
N CYS A 74 11.96 -11.37 8.68
CA CYS A 74 13.35 -11.67 8.34
C CYS A 74 14.14 -11.98 9.62
N ASN A 75 15.35 -12.56 9.43
CA ASN A 75 16.34 -12.69 10.48
C ASN A 75 17.48 -11.71 10.19
N LEU A 76 17.90 -10.97 11.20
CA LEU A 76 19.11 -10.17 11.15
C LEU A 76 20.23 -10.94 11.87
N THR A 77 21.46 -10.77 11.41
CA THR A 77 22.63 -11.34 12.08
C THR A 77 23.27 -10.27 12.95
N ASP A 78 23.44 -10.54 14.25
CA ASP A 78 24.14 -9.64 15.16
C ASP A 78 25.66 -9.68 14.94
N GLU A 79 26.40 -8.85 15.71
CA GLU A 79 27.87 -8.78 15.63
C GLU A 79 28.55 -10.11 16.10
N GLU A 80 27.82 -10.93 16.84
CA GLU A 80 28.28 -12.23 17.35
C GLU A 80 27.94 -13.38 16.39
N GLY A 81 27.20 -13.14 15.32
CA GLY A 81 26.78 -14.11 14.31
C GLY A 81 25.49 -14.87 14.67
N ASN A 82 24.73 -14.41 15.69
CA ASN A 82 23.46 -15.02 16.04
C ASN A 82 22.35 -14.44 15.14
N GLU A 83 21.38 -15.29 14.77
CA GLU A 83 20.18 -14.85 14.06
C GLU A 83 19.14 -14.29 15.03
N ILE A 84 18.79 -13.01 14.84
CA ILE A 84 17.75 -12.33 15.59
C ILE A 84 16.51 -12.21 14.68
N PRO A 85 15.39 -12.87 15.04
CA PRO A 85 14.16 -12.73 14.28
C PRO A 85 13.60 -11.32 14.45
N VAL A 86 13.20 -10.70 13.33
CA VAL A 86 12.58 -9.37 13.30
C VAL A 86 11.14 -9.50 12.84
N THR A 87 10.23 -9.03 13.68
CA THR A 87 8.79 -9.00 13.37
C THR A 87 8.43 -7.78 12.49
N VAL A 88 7.25 -7.81 11.90
CA VAL A 88 6.74 -6.69 11.09
C VAL A 88 6.66 -5.40 11.92
N ILE A 89 6.18 -5.49 13.18
CA ILE A 89 6.11 -4.32 14.08
C ILE A 89 7.51 -3.76 14.35
N GLU A 90 8.44 -4.60 14.73
CA GLU A 90 9.83 -4.19 15.02
C GLU A 90 10.47 -3.51 13.81
N TYR A 91 10.31 -4.11 12.62
CA TYR A 91 10.85 -3.53 11.40
C TYR A 91 10.27 -2.13 11.13
N VAL A 92 8.93 -1.98 11.14
CA VAL A 92 8.27 -0.71 10.86
C VAL A 92 8.66 0.37 11.88
N VAL A 93 8.67 0.02 13.17
CA VAL A 93 9.02 0.97 14.25
C VAL A 93 10.47 1.40 14.15
N ASN A 94 11.40 0.48 13.92
CA ASN A 94 12.82 0.80 13.82
C ASN A 94 13.11 1.63 12.57
N ASP A 95 12.55 1.25 11.42
CA ASP A 95 12.74 1.96 10.14
C ASP A 95 12.21 3.41 10.19
N LEU A 96 11.11 3.65 10.90
CA LEU A 96 10.61 5.02 11.14
C LEU A 96 11.51 5.81 12.10
N LYS A 97 12.02 5.15 13.15
CA LYS A 97 12.92 5.79 14.12
C LYS A 97 14.28 6.17 13.52
N GLU A 98 14.82 5.33 12.64
CA GLU A 98 16.10 5.59 11.97
C GLU A 98 16.06 6.88 11.14
N ASP A 99 14.93 7.19 10.52
CA ASP A 99 14.75 8.38 9.70
C ASP A 99 14.04 9.53 10.43
N ASP A 100 13.81 9.41 11.74
CA ASP A 100 13.06 10.39 12.56
C ASP A 100 11.67 10.72 11.98
N LEU A 101 11.00 9.69 11.46
CA LEU A 101 9.68 9.79 10.86
C LEU A 101 8.58 9.27 11.79
N ALA A 102 7.39 9.82 11.62
CA ALA A 102 6.17 9.36 12.30
C ALA A 102 4.98 9.42 11.34
N PHE A 103 3.94 8.64 11.61
CA PHE A 103 2.70 8.78 10.88
C PHE A 103 2.06 10.16 11.14
N HIS A 104 1.53 10.77 10.08
CA HIS A 104 0.90 12.08 10.13
C HIS A 104 -0.54 11.97 10.67
N ASN A 105 -1.25 10.90 10.32
CA ASN A 105 -2.58 10.66 10.85
C ASN A 105 -2.52 10.28 12.34
N PRO A 106 -3.22 11.02 13.23
CA PRO A 106 -3.17 10.78 14.67
C PRO A 106 -3.64 9.39 15.08
N LEU A 107 -4.69 8.87 14.41
CA LEU A 107 -5.24 7.54 14.68
C LEU A 107 -4.26 6.43 14.29
N HIS A 108 -3.61 6.57 13.12
CA HIS A 108 -2.59 5.63 12.67
C HIS A 108 -1.38 5.63 13.61
N ARG A 109 -0.96 6.82 14.06
CA ARG A 109 0.13 6.99 15.03
C ARG A 109 -0.17 6.32 16.35
N GLN A 110 -1.40 6.50 16.86
CA GLN A 110 -1.86 5.84 18.09
C GLN A 110 -1.79 4.32 17.95
N MET A 111 -2.39 3.76 16.89
CA MET A 111 -2.40 2.32 16.66
C MET A 111 -0.98 1.75 16.54
N LEU A 112 -0.09 2.42 15.82
CA LEU A 112 1.31 1.99 15.72
C LEU A 112 2.04 2.06 17.06
N SER A 113 1.79 3.10 17.88
CA SER A 113 2.35 3.22 19.21
C SER A 113 1.88 2.10 20.15
N GLU A 114 0.61 1.73 20.08
CA GLU A 114 0.07 0.62 20.86
C GLU A 114 0.67 -0.71 20.41
N ALA A 115 0.79 -0.95 19.10
CA ALA A 115 1.48 -2.14 18.57
C ALA A 115 2.93 -2.21 19.04
N ALA A 116 3.64 -1.08 19.03
CA ALA A 116 5.02 -0.98 19.49
C ALA A 116 5.17 -1.30 20.99
N ALA A 117 4.19 -0.96 21.82
CA ALA A 117 4.20 -1.30 23.25
C ALA A 117 4.13 -2.80 23.51
N HIS A 118 3.60 -3.58 22.55
CA HIS A 118 3.45 -5.03 22.63
C HIS A 118 4.47 -5.82 21.81
N MET A 119 5.44 -5.18 21.15
CA MET A 119 6.33 -5.86 20.20
C MET A 119 7.19 -6.97 20.82
N HIS A 120 7.43 -6.94 22.13
CA HIS A 120 8.17 -7.98 22.84
C HIS A 120 7.28 -8.99 23.57
N ASP A 121 5.97 -8.88 23.43
CA ASP A 121 5.01 -9.82 24.03
C ASP A 121 4.75 -10.99 23.07
N SER A 122 5.24 -12.16 23.40
CA SER A 122 5.09 -13.37 22.59
C SER A 122 3.62 -13.88 22.50
N ALA A 123 2.73 -13.41 23.36
CA ALA A 123 1.31 -13.74 23.35
C ALA A 123 0.49 -12.71 22.54
N PHE A 124 1.11 -11.63 22.12
CA PHE A 124 0.43 -10.58 21.34
C PHE A 124 0.08 -11.05 19.95
N ILE A 125 -1.18 -10.86 19.56
CA ILE A 125 -1.69 -11.08 18.22
C ILE A 125 -2.36 -9.78 17.79
N ALA A 126 -1.71 -9.05 16.88
CA ALA A 126 -2.12 -7.71 16.49
C ALA A 126 -3.57 -7.65 15.97
N GLU A 127 -3.94 -8.57 15.09
CA GLU A 127 -5.30 -8.67 14.55
C GLU A 127 -6.35 -8.79 15.67
N ARG A 128 -6.13 -9.71 16.62
CA ARG A 128 -7.08 -9.93 17.72
C ARG A 128 -7.16 -8.72 18.63
N TYR A 129 -6.02 -8.11 18.96
CA TYR A 129 -5.94 -6.94 19.82
C TYR A 129 -6.75 -5.77 19.24
N PHE A 130 -6.49 -5.42 18.00
CA PHE A 130 -7.15 -4.28 17.37
C PHE A 130 -8.62 -4.51 17.03
N LEU A 131 -9.03 -5.74 16.69
CA LEU A 131 -10.45 -6.06 16.50
C LEU A 131 -11.27 -5.95 17.80
N ALA A 132 -10.66 -6.32 18.92
CA ALA A 132 -11.30 -6.28 20.26
C ALA A 132 -11.01 -4.96 20.99
N HIS A 133 -10.47 -3.96 20.32
CA HIS A 133 -10.07 -2.71 20.94
C HIS A 133 -11.26 -1.97 21.55
N PRO A 134 -11.13 -1.40 22.79
CA PRO A 134 -12.21 -0.70 23.49
C PRO A 134 -12.67 0.57 22.77
N ASP A 135 -11.78 1.23 22.01
CA ASP A 135 -12.16 2.36 21.17
C ASP A 135 -12.84 1.84 19.89
N PRO A 136 -14.12 2.20 19.66
CA PRO A 136 -14.87 1.74 18.51
C PRO A 136 -14.32 2.28 17.17
N ILE A 137 -13.59 3.40 17.16
CA ILE A 137 -12.97 3.96 15.96
C ILE A 137 -11.81 3.06 15.53
N ILE A 138 -10.96 2.66 16.46
CA ILE A 138 -9.83 1.74 16.22
C ILE A 138 -10.35 0.37 15.79
N SER A 139 -11.34 -0.18 16.50
CA SER A 139 -11.92 -1.47 16.14
C SER A 139 -12.55 -1.44 14.74
N LYS A 140 -13.31 -0.39 14.40
CA LYS A 140 -13.91 -0.21 13.06
C LYS A 140 -12.85 -0.09 11.96
N LEU A 141 -11.80 0.73 12.18
CA LEU A 141 -10.70 0.84 11.22
C LEU A 141 -9.99 -0.51 11.05
N SER A 142 -9.80 -1.26 12.11
CA SER A 142 -9.16 -2.58 12.06
C SER A 142 -9.97 -3.60 11.24
N VAL A 143 -11.30 -3.62 11.40
CA VAL A 143 -12.17 -4.43 10.54
C VAL A 143 -12.01 -4.06 9.07
N ASP A 144 -11.91 -2.76 8.76
CA ASP A 144 -11.73 -2.29 7.39
C ASP A 144 -10.34 -2.63 6.82
N LEU A 145 -9.28 -2.58 7.64
CA LEU A 145 -7.92 -2.97 7.26
C LEU A 145 -7.79 -4.48 6.99
N ILE A 146 -8.53 -5.31 7.72
CA ILE A 146 -8.50 -6.76 7.57
C ILE A 146 -9.36 -7.24 6.40
N ASN A 147 -10.45 -6.52 6.09
CA ASN A 147 -11.33 -6.87 4.99
C ASN A 147 -10.60 -6.75 3.64
N VAL A 148 -10.23 -7.89 3.10
CA VAL A 148 -9.67 -7.97 1.74
C VAL A 148 -10.83 -7.92 0.75
N ARG A 149 -11.04 -6.79 0.08
CA ARG A 149 -12.10 -6.61 -0.93
C ARG A 149 -11.97 -7.51 -2.15
N TYR A 150 -10.79 -8.08 -2.38
CA TYR A 150 -10.55 -9.00 -3.48
C TYR A 150 -10.35 -10.42 -2.94
N GLN A 151 -11.46 -11.13 -2.75
CA GLN A 151 -11.38 -12.58 -2.74
C GLN A 151 -11.13 -13.01 -4.19
N LEU A 152 -9.90 -13.40 -4.47
CA LEU A 152 -9.58 -14.13 -5.69
C LEU A 152 -10.57 -15.29 -5.81
N SER A 153 -11.29 -15.36 -6.93
CA SER A 153 -12.28 -16.42 -7.11
C SER A 153 -11.63 -17.78 -6.86
N LYS A 154 -12.31 -18.67 -6.14
CA LYS A 154 -11.82 -20.01 -5.81
C LYS A 154 -11.36 -20.82 -7.04
N TYR A 155 -11.71 -20.35 -8.23
CA TYR A 155 -11.31 -20.95 -9.50
C TYR A 155 -9.86 -20.61 -9.85
N HIS A 156 -9.40 -19.38 -9.62
CA HIS A 156 -8.01 -18.97 -9.88
C HIS A 156 -7.02 -19.53 -8.86
N SER A 157 -7.44 -19.71 -7.61
CA SER A 157 -6.60 -20.29 -6.57
C SER A 157 -6.28 -21.78 -6.76
N LYS A 158 -7.06 -22.49 -7.59
CA LYS A 158 -6.80 -23.91 -7.90
C LYS A 158 -5.80 -24.13 -9.02
N SER A 159 -5.56 -23.14 -9.86
CA SER A 159 -4.72 -23.29 -11.07
C SER A 159 -3.30 -22.76 -10.91
N GLN A 160 -3.03 -21.90 -9.93
CA GLN A 160 -1.69 -21.36 -9.66
C GLN A 160 -1.46 -21.32 -8.16
N LYS A 161 -0.26 -21.71 -7.72
CA LYS A 161 0.18 -21.51 -6.34
C LYS A 161 0.34 -20.00 -6.12
N ILE A 162 -0.72 -19.35 -5.60
CA ILE A 162 -0.69 -17.93 -5.29
C ILE A 162 0.10 -17.79 -3.99
N VAL A 163 1.26 -17.16 -4.09
CA VAL A 163 2.07 -16.78 -2.93
C VAL A 163 1.27 -15.77 -2.12
N THR A 164 1.05 -16.05 -0.84
CA THR A 164 0.31 -15.17 0.05
C THR A 164 1.16 -13.97 0.45
N ASP A 165 0.50 -12.88 0.91
CA ASP A 165 1.22 -11.71 1.46
C ASP A 165 2.13 -12.12 2.63
N GLU A 166 1.69 -13.07 3.45
CA GLU A 166 2.46 -13.61 4.59
C GLU A 166 3.77 -14.28 4.16
N GLU A 167 3.78 -14.97 3.02
CA GLU A 167 4.99 -15.60 2.48
C GLU A 167 5.98 -14.59 1.87
N ARG A 168 5.54 -13.34 1.65
CA ARG A 168 6.32 -12.28 1.02
C ARG A 168 6.51 -11.04 1.89
N LEU A 169 6.32 -11.15 3.20
CA LEU A 169 6.44 -10.01 4.11
C LEU A 169 7.80 -9.31 4.01
N TYR A 170 8.86 -10.07 3.78
CA TYR A 170 10.23 -9.55 3.61
C TYR A 170 10.43 -8.67 2.36
N GLU A 171 9.54 -8.78 1.36
CA GLU A 171 9.50 -7.90 0.19
C GLU A 171 8.45 -6.80 0.36
N LEU A 172 7.27 -7.18 0.86
CA LEU A 172 6.10 -6.30 0.94
C LEU A 172 6.33 -5.13 1.90
N VAL A 173 6.77 -5.43 3.14
CA VAL A 173 6.87 -4.40 4.18
C VAL A 173 7.93 -3.34 3.83
N PRO A 174 9.17 -3.70 3.42
CA PRO A 174 10.14 -2.70 2.97
C PRO A 174 9.67 -1.87 1.78
N MET A 175 8.92 -2.49 0.84
CA MET A 175 8.35 -1.76 -0.29
C MET A 175 7.30 -0.72 0.16
N LEU A 176 6.44 -1.05 1.13
CA LEU A 176 5.48 -0.11 1.69
C LEU A 176 6.19 1.05 2.39
N MET A 177 7.25 0.77 3.15
CA MET A 177 8.05 1.80 3.83
C MET A 177 8.74 2.73 2.82
N ILE A 178 9.37 2.20 1.78
CA ILE A 178 10.00 3.00 0.73
C ILE A 178 8.96 3.87 0.01
N ASN A 179 7.77 3.36 -0.29
CA ASN A 179 6.69 4.14 -0.92
C ASN A 179 6.25 5.31 -0.03
N PHE A 180 6.12 5.09 1.27
CA PHE A 180 5.77 6.13 2.22
C PHE A 180 6.86 7.22 2.29
N LYS A 181 8.12 6.83 2.47
CA LYS A 181 9.28 7.75 2.49
C LYS A 181 9.41 8.52 1.17
N TYR A 182 9.19 7.86 0.03
CA TYR A 182 9.19 8.49 -1.29
C TYR A 182 8.10 9.57 -1.41
N ALA A 183 6.90 9.32 -0.88
CA ALA A 183 5.82 10.29 -0.87
C ALA A 183 6.18 11.52 -0.03
N ILE A 184 6.77 11.33 1.17
CA ILE A 184 7.23 12.43 2.04
C ILE A 184 8.28 13.28 1.32
N VAL A 185 9.33 12.65 0.79
CA VAL A 185 10.40 13.36 0.06
C VAL A 185 9.84 14.12 -1.15
N THR A 186 8.88 13.53 -1.86
CA THR A 186 8.25 14.17 -3.02
C THR A 186 7.49 15.42 -2.63
N GLU A 187 6.79 15.41 -1.50
CA GLU A 187 6.04 16.56 -1.03
C GLU A 187 6.98 17.64 -0.46
N GLU A 188 8.03 17.25 0.26
CA GLU A 188 9.06 18.19 0.72
C GLU A 188 9.74 18.92 -0.46
N LEU A 189 10.06 18.19 -1.53
CA LEU A 189 10.60 18.79 -2.76
C LEU A 189 9.64 19.80 -3.40
N LYS A 190 8.33 19.53 -3.41
CA LYS A 190 7.34 20.49 -3.89
C LYS A 190 7.28 21.74 -3.02
N HIS A 191 7.26 21.57 -1.68
CA HIS A 191 7.27 22.70 -0.75
C HIS A 191 8.50 23.57 -0.94
N MET A 192 9.68 22.96 -1.15
CA MET A 192 10.91 23.72 -1.45
C MET A 192 10.83 24.49 -2.77
N LEU A 193 10.24 23.89 -3.82
CA LEU A 193 10.02 24.57 -5.09
C LEU A 193 9.09 25.78 -4.95
N TYR A 194 8.02 25.65 -4.16
CA TYR A 194 7.15 26.78 -3.86
C TYR A 194 7.86 27.87 -3.07
N ALA A 195 8.67 27.48 -2.07
CA ALA A 195 9.47 28.44 -1.31
C ALA A 195 10.48 29.19 -2.18
N LEU A 196 11.13 28.51 -3.12
CA LEU A 196 12.08 29.14 -4.05
C LEU A 196 11.42 30.14 -5.03
N GLN A 197 10.09 30.05 -5.23
CA GLN A 197 9.33 31.01 -6.05
C GLN A 197 8.90 32.26 -5.29
N ASP A 198 9.14 32.32 -3.96
CA ASP A 198 8.77 33.47 -3.15
C ASP A 198 9.68 34.67 -3.48
N PRO A 199 9.14 35.83 -3.94
CA PRO A 199 9.92 37.01 -4.24
C PRO A 199 10.71 37.55 -3.04
N ALA A 200 10.28 37.29 -1.82
CA ALA A 200 11.00 37.69 -0.60
C ALA A 200 12.34 36.95 -0.45
N LEU A 201 12.41 35.72 -0.92
CA LEU A 201 13.63 34.90 -0.90
C LEU A 201 14.65 35.37 -1.95
N ALA A 202 14.21 36.01 -3.04
CA ALA A 202 15.09 36.48 -4.13
C ALA A 202 16.14 37.52 -3.66
N HIS A 203 15.94 38.12 -2.50
CA HIS A 203 16.86 39.08 -1.88
C HIS A 203 17.81 38.49 -0.85
N ASP A 204 17.67 37.19 -0.52
CA ASP A 204 18.48 36.48 0.49
C ASP A 204 19.23 35.31 -0.18
N ASN A 205 20.37 35.63 -0.78
CA ASN A 205 21.16 34.64 -1.52
C ASN A 205 21.59 33.46 -0.64
N GLU A 206 21.93 33.69 0.63
CA GLU A 206 22.40 32.62 1.53
C GLU A 206 21.30 31.59 1.81
N LYS A 207 20.07 32.06 2.06
CA LYS A 207 18.93 31.16 2.22
C LYS A 207 18.58 30.44 0.91
N CYS A 208 18.64 31.13 -0.22
CA CYS A 208 18.38 30.55 -1.52
C CYS A 208 19.37 29.41 -1.81
N ASP A 209 20.67 29.64 -1.58
CA ASP A 209 21.73 28.64 -1.79
C ASP A 209 21.54 27.41 -0.86
N SER A 210 21.22 27.64 0.41
CA SER A 210 20.96 26.54 1.37
C SER A 210 19.75 25.69 0.97
N LEU A 211 18.67 26.33 0.50
CA LEU A 211 17.48 25.64 0.01
C LEU A 211 17.76 24.85 -1.25
N MET A 212 18.53 25.41 -2.19
CA MET A 212 18.93 24.72 -3.41
C MET A 212 19.84 23.52 -3.12
N GLN A 213 20.76 23.65 -2.18
CA GLN A 213 21.58 22.52 -1.75
C GLN A 213 20.70 21.40 -1.19
N ARG A 214 19.80 21.72 -0.24
CA ARG A 214 18.88 20.76 0.36
C ARG A 214 17.97 20.10 -0.69
N TYR A 215 17.46 20.89 -1.65
CA TYR A 215 16.68 20.37 -2.77
C TYR A 215 17.45 19.33 -3.58
N ASN A 216 18.72 19.59 -3.91
CA ASN A 216 19.56 18.67 -4.68
C ASN A 216 19.86 17.38 -3.91
N GLU A 217 20.08 17.46 -2.60
CA GLU A 217 20.27 16.30 -1.72
C GLU A 217 19.02 15.41 -1.72
N LEU A 218 17.84 15.99 -1.46
CA LEU A 218 16.58 15.25 -1.47
C LEU A 218 16.22 14.68 -2.85
N ARG A 219 16.54 15.40 -3.92
CA ARG A 219 16.37 14.92 -5.30
C ARG A 219 17.19 13.65 -5.55
N THR A 220 18.40 13.61 -5.01
CA THR A 220 19.28 12.43 -5.09
C THR A 220 18.67 11.26 -4.32
N VAL A 221 18.18 11.49 -3.10
CA VAL A 221 17.48 10.48 -2.28
C VAL A 221 16.25 9.97 -3.01
N GLN A 222 15.43 10.87 -3.55
CA GLN A 222 14.23 10.51 -4.34
C GLN A 222 14.60 9.59 -5.53
N SER A 223 15.68 9.90 -6.25
CA SER A 223 16.15 9.08 -7.39
C SER A 223 16.55 7.67 -6.96
N ILE A 224 17.23 7.53 -5.80
CA ILE A 224 17.62 6.23 -5.24
C ILE A 224 16.38 5.41 -4.86
N MET A 225 15.42 6.04 -4.19
CA MET A 225 14.14 5.38 -3.82
C MET A 225 13.36 4.95 -5.06
N ALA A 226 13.26 5.81 -6.08
CA ALA A 226 12.59 5.50 -7.35
C ALA A 226 13.20 4.28 -8.04
N LYS A 227 14.53 4.15 -8.04
CA LYS A 227 15.21 2.96 -8.57
C LYS A 227 14.87 1.69 -7.81
N ARG A 228 14.74 1.77 -6.47
CA ARG A 228 14.34 0.63 -5.64
C ARG A 228 12.88 0.22 -5.86
N LEU A 229 12.00 1.18 -6.13
CA LEU A 229 10.59 0.93 -6.44
C LEU A 229 10.40 0.36 -7.86
N GLY A 230 11.44 0.44 -8.71
CA GLY A 230 11.41 0.04 -10.10
C GLY A 230 10.61 1.00 -10.98
N ASP A 231 10.56 0.72 -12.29
CA ASP A 231 9.90 1.57 -13.30
C ASP A 231 8.38 1.73 -13.12
N ARG A 232 7.82 1.21 -12.04
CA ARG A 232 6.38 1.31 -11.71
C ARG A 232 6.00 2.64 -11.08
N VAL A 233 6.94 3.49 -10.72
CA VAL A 233 6.66 4.86 -10.28
C VAL A 233 6.33 5.68 -11.52
N VAL A 234 5.10 5.57 -11.97
CA VAL A 234 4.55 6.51 -12.95
C VAL A 234 4.37 7.82 -12.20
N LEU A 235 5.26 8.77 -12.48
CA LEU A 235 5.13 10.15 -12.05
C LEU A 235 3.81 10.70 -12.66
N ARG A 236 2.77 10.82 -11.84
CA ARG A 236 1.53 11.53 -12.17
C ARG A 236 1.52 12.87 -11.52
#